data_b1da27491b791ddcdc5d46f8055478e4
#
_entry.id   b1da27491b791ddcdc5d46f8055478e4
#
_cell.length_a   1.000
_cell.length_b   1.000
_cell.length_c   1.000
_cell.angle_alpha   90.00
_cell.angle_beta   90.00
_cell.angle_gamma   90.00
#
_symmetry.space_group_name_H-M   'P 1'
#
loop_
_entity.id
_entity.type
_entity.pdbx_description
1 polymer ?
#
loop_
_entity_poly.entity_id
_entity_poly.type
_entity_poly.pdbx_seq_one_letter_code
_entity_poly.pdbx_strand_id
1 'polypeptide(L)'
;MKKGDIYYADLSPVVGSEQGGNRPVLIVQNDVGNRYSPTVIVAAITSQMGKASLPTHIRISMQESGLPKSSVALLEQIRTIDKSRLKQYVGRVSKSEMAMVDKAIQVSFGIRI
;
A
#
# COMPACT_ATOMS: atom_id res chain seq x y z
N MET A 1 -0.75 -14.17 3.47
CA MET A 1 -0.94 -12.78 3.02
C MET A 1 -2.41 -12.43 3.07
N LYS A 2 -2.72 -11.30 3.68
CA LYS A 2 -4.08 -10.81 3.86
C LYS A 2 -4.18 -9.35 3.44
N LYS A 3 -5.36 -8.93 3.00
CA LYS A 3 -5.63 -7.52 2.76
C LYS A 3 -5.34 -6.71 4.04
N GLY A 4 -4.57 -5.64 3.90
CA GLY A 4 -4.11 -4.82 5.01
C GLY A 4 -2.73 -5.17 5.54
N ASP A 5 -2.14 -6.26 5.07
CA ASP A 5 -0.76 -6.61 5.42
C ASP A 5 0.22 -5.68 4.71
N ILE A 6 1.38 -5.50 5.33
CA ILE A 6 2.48 -4.70 4.81
C ILE A 6 3.68 -5.60 4.57
N TYR A 7 4.24 -5.51 3.37
CA TYR A 7 5.46 -6.22 2.97
C TYR A 7 6.44 -5.25 2.36
N TYR A 8 7.73 -5.53 2.47
CA TYR A 8 8.69 -4.91 1.55
C TYR A 8 8.54 -5.53 0.18
N ALA A 9 8.72 -4.71 -0.85
CA ALA A 9 8.67 -5.18 -2.24
C ALA A 9 9.65 -4.38 -3.08
N ASP A 10 10.17 -5.02 -4.12
CA ASP A 10 10.96 -4.35 -5.13
C ASP A 10 10.02 -3.84 -6.23
N LEU A 11 9.87 -2.54 -6.31
CA LEU A 11 8.99 -1.88 -7.27
C LEU A 11 9.69 -1.43 -8.55
N SER A 12 11.00 -1.66 -8.64
CA SER A 12 11.77 -1.26 -9.84
C SER A 12 11.53 -2.23 -11.00
N PRO A 13 11.64 -1.77 -12.26
CA PRO A 13 11.88 -0.39 -12.68
C PRO A 13 10.62 0.46 -12.69
N VAL A 14 10.79 1.77 -12.56
CA VAL A 14 9.71 2.76 -12.60
C VAL A 14 10.11 3.93 -13.48
N VAL A 15 9.13 4.77 -13.81
CA VAL A 15 9.33 5.96 -14.66
C VAL A 15 8.82 7.19 -13.91
N GLY A 16 9.62 8.26 -13.94
CA GLY A 16 9.22 9.58 -13.45
C GLY A 16 8.78 9.59 -11.99
N SER A 17 7.57 10.03 -11.74
CA SER A 17 7.03 10.22 -10.40
C SER A 17 6.50 8.95 -9.74
N GLU A 18 6.62 7.82 -10.40
CA GLU A 18 6.22 6.54 -9.80
C GLU A 18 7.12 6.18 -8.62
N GLN A 19 6.52 5.61 -7.59
CA GLN A 19 7.28 5.13 -6.43
C GLN A 19 8.02 3.86 -6.80
N GLY A 20 9.35 3.88 -6.66
CA GLY A 20 10.19 2.76 -7.05
C GLY A 20 11.12 2.30 -5.94
N GLY A 21 12.02 1.38 -6.29
CA GLY A 21 12.98 0.81 -5.38
C GLY A 21 12.38 -0.18 -4.39
N ASN A 22 13.17 -0.53 -3.41
CA ASN A 22 12.79 -1.46 -2.35
C ASN A 22 12.09 -0.66 -1.26
N ARG A 23 10.79 -0.88 -1.09
CA ARG A 23 9.99 -0.10 -0.13
C ARG A 23 8.79 -0.90 0.39
N PRO A 24 8.23 -0.45 1.52
CA PRO A 24 7.00 -1.08 2.01
C PRO A 24 5.84 -0.84 1.06
N VAL A 25 4.99 -1.84 0.94
CA VAL A 25 3.74 -1.76 0.18
C VAL A 25 2.61 -2.31 1.04
N LEU A 26 1.41 -1.77 0.84
CA LEU A 26 0.20 -2.21 1.50
C LEU A 26 -0.57 -3.13 0.57
N ILE A 27 -0.92 -4.31 1.05
CA ILE A 27 -1.75 -5.26 0.29
C ILE A 27 -3.18 -4.72 0.29
N VAL A 28 -3.68 -4.38 -0.89
CA VAL A 28 -5.06 -3.85 -1.03
C VAL A 28 -5.97 -4.80 -1.80
N GLN A 29 -5.43 -5.88 -2.35
CA GLN A 29 -6.19 -6.90 -3.06
C GLN A 29 -7.05 -7.71 -2.09
N ASN A 30 -8.21 -8.17 -2.56
CA ASN A 30 -9.09 -9.04 -1.78
C ASN A 30 -8.41 -10.37 -1.45
N ASP A 31 -8.91 -11.03 -0.38
CA ASP A 31 -8.24 -12.22 0.14
C ASP A 31 -8.40 -13.45 -0.75
N VAL A 32 -9.39 -13.51 -1.60
CA VAL A 32 -9.51 -14.59 -2.59
C VAL A 32 -8.35 -14.47 -3.60
N GLY A 33 -8.14 -13.28 -4.14
CA GLY A 33 -7.01 -13.02 -5.02
C GLY A 33 -5.67 -13.22 -4.31
N ASN A 34 -5.57 -12.80 -3.06
CA ASN A 34 -4.34 -13.01 -2.27
C ASN A 34 -3.98 -14.48 -2.14
N ARG A 35 -4.98 -15.34 -2.07
CA ARG A 35 -4.76 -16.78 -1.94
C ARG A 35 -4.43 -17.45 -3.27
N TYR A 36 -5.10 -17.08 -4.34
CA TYR A 36 -5.08 -17.87 -5.57
C TYR A 36 -4.37 -17.20 -6.75
N SER A 37 -4.27 -15.89 -6.79
CA SER A 37 -3.65 -15.20 -7.92
C SER A 37 -2.12 -15.23 -7.82
N PRO A 38 -1.40 -15.34 -8.94
CA PRO A 38 0.06 -15.19 -8.96
C PRO A 38 0.50 -13.75 -8.79
N THR A 39 -0.42 -12.80 -8.93
CA THR A 39 -0.15 -11.37 -8.77
C THR A 39 -0.90 -10.81 -7.58
N VAL A 40 -0.50 -9.62 -7.14
CA VAL A 40 -1.12 -8.94 -6.01
C VAL A 40 -1.20 -7.44 -6.28
N ILE A 41 -2.34 -6.85 -5.89
CA ILE A 41 -2.55 -5.41 -6.01
C ILE A 41 -2.07 -4.76 -4.72
N VAL A 42 -1.17 -3.78 -4.86
CA VAL A 42 -0.54 -3.10 -3.74
C VAL A 42 -0.59 -1.58 -3.91
N ALA A 43 -0.52 -0.87 -2.80
CA ALA A 43 -0.31 0.57 -2.77
C ALA A 43 1.08 0.86 -2.18
N ALA A 44 1.82 1.77 -2.77
CA ALA A 44 3.13 2.15 -2.27
C ALA A 44 3.00 2.88 -0.94
N ILE A 45 3.96 2.65 -0.06
CA ILE A 45 4.06 3.35 1.23
C ILE A 45 5.35 4.17 1.22
N THR A 46 5.29 5.40 1.68
CA THR A 46 6.44 6.28 1.80
C THR A 46 6.56 6.85 3.21
N SER A 47 7.80 7.00 3.67
CA SER A 47 8.09 7.73 4.91
C SER A 47 8.34 9.21 4.63
N GLN A 48 8.43 9.60 3.37
CA GLN A 48 8.58 11.01 3.01
C GLN A 48 7.22 11.67 3.04
N MET A 49 7.00 12.42 4.09
CA MET A 49 5.77 13.17 4.31
C MET A 49 5.86 14.45 3.48
N GLY A 50 5.52 14.33 2.21
CA GLY A 50 5.52 15.47 1.30
C GLY A 50 4.68 16.63 1.80
N LYS A 51 4.90 17.79 1.23
CA LYS A 51 4.24 19.03 1.66
C LYS A 51 2.76 19.05 1.35
N ALA A 52 2.34 18.35 0.31
CA ALA A 52 0.93 18.28 -0.07
C ALA A 52 0.37 16.93 0.34
N SER A 53 -0.75 16.93 1.04
CA SER A 53 -1.49 15.71 1.30
C SER A 53 -2.72 15.69 0.40
N LEU A 54 -2.94 14.54 -0.22
CA LEU A 54 -4.09 14.30 -1.07
C LEU A 54 -5.13 13.49 -0.29
N PRO A 55 -6.40 13.51 -0.72
CA PRO A 55 -7.43 12.62 -0.12
C PRO A 55 -7.08 11.14 -0.24
N THR A 56 -6.16 10.81 -1.15
CA THR A 56 -5.67 9.43 -1.34
C THR A 56 -4.48 9.08 -0.46
N HIS A 57 -4.02 9.99 0.39
CA HIS A 57 -2.92 9.74 1.33
C HIS A 57 -3.46 9.34 2.67
N ILE A 58 -3.09 8.16 3.16
CA ILE A 58 -3.55 7.63 4.45
C ILE A 58 -2.35 7.41 5.36
N ARG A 59 -2.35 8.08 6.52
CA ARG A 59 -1.31 7.91 7.53
C ARG A 59 -1.40 6.53 8.16
N ILE A 60 -0.25 5.93 8.39
CA ILE A 60 -0.13 4.61 9.01
C ILE A 60 0.66 4.75 10.29
N SER A 61 0.08 4.28 11.40
CA SER A 61 0.71 4.28 12.71
C SER A 61 1.91 3.33 12.75
N MET A 62 3.04 3.82 13.26
CA MET A 62 4.23 2.97 13.48
C MET A 62 3.95 1.85 14.48
N GLN A 63 3.20 2.16 15.54
CA GLN A 63 3.05 1.24 16.67
C GLN A 63 2.36 -0.06 16.28
N GLU A 64 1.36 0.01 15.42
CA GLU A 64 0.59 -1.17 15.03
C GLU A 64 1.10 -1.82 13.77
N SER A 65 1.70 -1.03 12.88
CA SER A 65 2.09 -1.48 11.55
C SER A 65 3.42 -2.22 11.49
N GLY A 66 4.28 -2.02 12.49
CA GLY A 66 5.65 -2.55 12.45
C GLY A 66 6.60 -1.74 11.58
N LEU A 67 6.15 -0.63 10.99
CA LEU A 67 7.01 0.24 10.18
C LEU A 67 7.99 1.00 11.08
N PRO A 68 9.24 1.18 10.62
CA PRO A 68 10.26 1.86 11.44
C PRO A 68 10.07 3.37 11.50
N LYS A 69 9.23 3.95 10.64
CA LYS A 69 9.01 5.39 10.56
C LYS A 69 7.53 5.67 10.34
N SER A 70 7.07 6.84 10.79
CA SER A 70 5.78 7.37 10.39
C SER A 70 5.67 7.37 8.88
N SER A 71 4.60 6.83 8.35
CA SER A 71 4.48 6.56 6.92
C SER A 71 3.10 6.92 6.40
N VAL A 72 2.99 6.99 5.09
CA VAL A 72 1.76 7.29 4.37
C VAL A 72 1.58 6.27 3.25
N ALA A 73 0.41 5.67 3.19
CA ALA A 73 0.03 4.87 2.03
C ALA A 73 -0.49 5.79 0.94
N LEU A 74 -0.04 5.58 -0.27
CA LEU A 74 -0.35 6.42 -1.43
C LEU A 74 -1.34 5.69 -2.33
N LEU A 75 -2.62 5.97 -2.16
CA LEU A 75 -3.66 5.24 -2.89
C LEU A 75 -3.84 5.73 -4.33
N GLU A 76 -3.06 6.72 -4.75
CA GLU A 76 -2.90 7.05 -6.17
C GLU A 76 -1.75 6.27 -6.82
N GLN A 77 -0.94 5.57 -6.02
CA GLN A 77 0.19 4.75 -6.47
C GLN A 77 -0.15 3.27 -6.28
N ILE A 78 -1.27 2.87 -6.85
CA ILE A 78 -1.72 1.47 -6.81
C ILE A 78 -1.21 0.77 -8.06
N ARG A 79 -0.66 -0.44 -7.89
CA ARG A 79 -0.21 -1.24 -9.01
C ARG A 79 -0.33 -2.73 -8.69
N THR A 80 -0.37 -3.52 -9.74
CA THR A 80 -0.32 -4.97 -9.66
C THR A 80 1.13 -5.41 -9.87
N ILE A 81 1.61 -6.25 -8.98
CA ILE A 81 2.97 -6.81 -9.08
C ILE A 81 2.90 -8.33 -9.00
N ASP A 82 3.90 -9.00 -9.54
CA ASP A 82 4.07 -10.43 -9.33
C ASP A 82 4.37 -10.68 -7.85
N LYS A 83 3.81 -11.73 -7.28
CA LYS A 83 4.06 -12.05 -5.86
C LYS A 83 5.52 -12.30 -5.55
N SER A 84 6.34 -12.71 -6.53
CA SER A 84 7.77 -12.89 -6.35
C SER A 84 8.51 -11.60 -6.01
N ARG A 85 7.89 -10.43 -6.26
CA ARG A 85 8.48 -9.13 -5.87
C ARG A 85 8.33 -8.84 -4.39
N LEU A 86 7.45 -9.54 -3.68
CA LEU A 86 7.28 -9.37 -2.24
C LEU A 86 8.48 -9.96 -1.51
N LYS A 87 8.97 -9.22 -0.52
CA LYS A 87 10.11 -9.61 0.31
C LYS A 87 9.61 -9.88 1.73
N GLN A 88 10.13 -9.21 2.69
CA GLN A 88 9.89 -9.43 4.09
C GLN A 88 8.53 -8.89 4.54
N TYR A 89 7.81 -9.68 5.33
CA TYR A 89 6.61 -9.21 6.01
C TYR A 89 6.98 -8.19 7.08
N VAL A 90 6.23 -7.10 7.15
CA VAL A 90 6.48 -6.01 8.11
C VAL A 90 5.46 -6.04 9.24
N GLY A 91 4.18 -6.08 8.92
CA GLY A 91 3.08 -5.99 9.85
C GLY A 91 1.78 -5.73 9.12
N ARG A 92 0.86 -5.02 9.77
CA ARG A 92 -0.43 -4.72 9.14
C ARG A 92 -1.03 -3.43 9.65
N VAL A 93 -1.92 -2.84 8.89
CA VAL A 93 -2.67 -1.66 9.32
C VAL A 93 -3.83 -2.07 10.23
N SER A 94 -4.28 -1.14 11.06
CA SER A 94 -5.46 -1.34 11.91
C SER A 94 -6.74 -1.40 11.06
N LYS A 95 -7.81 -1.91 11.65
CA LYS A 95 -9.13 -1.92 10.99
C LYS A 95 -9.61 -0.53 10.63
N SER A 96 -9.39 0.45 11.51
CA SER A 96 -9.79 1.83 11.24
C SER A 96 -8.97 2.44 10.10
N GLU A 97 -7.67 2.16 10.06
CA GLU A 97 -6.81 2.60 8.95
C GLU A 97 -7.24 1.95 7.65
N MET A 98 -7.58 0.65 7.68
CA MET A 98 -8.01 -0.05 6.47
C MET A 98 -9.34 0.50 5.93
N ALA A 99 -10.26 0.90 6.82
CA ALA A 99 -11.50 1.55 6.40
C ALA A 99 -11.23 2.87 5.67
N MET A 100 -10.25 3.64 6.15
CA MET A 100 -9.82 4.88 5.49
C MET A 100 -9.15 4.59 4.14
N VAL A 101 -8.36 3.53 4.07
CA VAL A 101 -7.73 3.08 2.82
C VAL A 101 -8.79 2.72 1.78
N ASP A 102 -9.81 1.98 2.17
CA ASP A 102 -10.90 1.61 1.26
C ASP A 102 -11.59 2.84 0.67
N LYS A 103 -11.84 3.86 1.49
CA LYS A 103 -12.42 5.12 1.01
C LYS A 103 -11.46 5.84 0.06
N ALA A 104 -10.18 5.85 0.38
CA ALA A 104 -9.17 6.48 -0.47
C ALA A 104 -9.06 5.79 -1.83
N ILE A 105 -9.21 4.47 -1.88
CA ILE A 105 -9.26 3.72 -3.14
C ILE A 105 -10.46 4.18 -3.98
N GLN A 106 -11.62 4.34 -3.37
CA GLN A 106 -12.80 4.82 -4.07
C GLN A 106 -12.57 6.20 -4.66
N VAL A 107 -11.94 7.09 -3.89
CA VAL A 107 -11.60 8.43 -4.37
C VAL A 107 -10.60 8.33 -5.53
N SER A 108 -9.57 7.54 -5.38
CA SER A 108 -8.51 7.39 -6.39
C SER A 108 -9.07 6.88 -7.72
N PHE A 109 -10.03 5.96 -7.66
CA PHE A 109 -10.63 5.34 -8.84
C PHE A 109 -11.86 6.09 -9.35
N GLY A 110 -12.29 7.13 -8.65
CA GLY A 110 -13.49 7.87 -9.02
C GLY A 110 -14.78 7.09 -8.83
N ILE A 111 -14.80 6.15 -7.90
CA ILE A 111 -15.98 5.33 -7.62
C ILE A 111 -16.88 6.09 -6.66
N ARG A 112 -18.12 6.28 -7.05
CA ARG A 112 -19.15 6.88 -6.20
C ARG A 112 -19.95 5.78 -5.51
N ILE A 113 -20.26 6.04 -4.28
CA ILE A 113 -21.13 5.17 -3.49
C ILE A 113 -22.33 5.98 -3.01
#